data_e39ea7db77d11e32486579b7809001ec
#
_entry.id   e39ea7db77d11e32486579b7809001ec
#
_cell.length_a   1.000
_cell.length_b   1.000
_cell.length_c   1.000
_cell.angle_alpha   90.00
_cell.angle_beta   90.00
_cell.angle_gamma   90.00
#
_symmetry.space_group_name_H-M   'P 1'
#
loop_
_entity.id
_entity.type
_entity.pdbx_description
1 polymer ?
#
loop_
_entity_poly.entity_id
_entity_poly.type
_entity_poly.pdbx_seq_one_letter_code
_entity_poly.pdbx_strand_id
1 'polypeptide(L)'
;LGDVKLEMKSSDGYNSITIDRVEAIFHDNPSSEDYYSVKLRLLNREMNRDLGLLTDNEPLLNKKSKLDDDFGMDDYEYFGNAYIFNDRTINGKTYTLHLDTYSYSYRQSFYIFSYVVDLYKVTPEYYRFLKSINDAQSNSWADVGLMQVTPTYSNVKGGFGVVAGYNISSVSKFF
;
A
#
# COMPACT_ATOMS: atom_id res chain seq x y z
N LEU A 1 -16.07 1.21 -1.87
CA LEU A 1 -15.26 1.50 -3.04
C LEU A 1 -16.15 1.84 -4.21
N GLY A 2 -15.93 2.99 -4.83
CA GLY A 2 -16.62 3.43 -6.03
C GLY A 2 -15.84 3.09 -7.30
N ASP A 3 -15.80 4.02 -8.22
CA ASP A 3 -15.22 3.84 -9.54
C ASP A 3 -13.70 3.71 -9.54
N VAL A 4 -13.15 2.92 -10.46
CA VAL A 4 -11.69 2.80 -10.68
C VAL A 4 -11.38 3.31 -12.07
N LYS A 5 -10.42 4.23 -12.16
CA LYS A 5 -9.89 4.75 -13.42
C LYS A 5 -8.43 4.32 -13.57
N LEU A 6 -8.05 3.99 -14.79
CA LEU A 6 -6.67 3.77 -15.15
C LEU A 6 -6.13 4.93 -15.98
N GLU A 7 -5.04 5.51 -15.56
CA GLU A 7 -4.26 6.46 -16.34
C GLU A 7 -2.86 5.89 -16.55
N MET A 8 -2.36 5.95 -17.79
CA MET A 8 -1.01 5.54 -18.11
C MET A 8 -0.13 6.77 -18.23
N LYS A 9 0.96 6.78 -17.47
CA LYS A 9 2.00 7.81 -17.58
C LYS A 9 3.30 7.16 -18.03
N SER A 10 3.88 7.66 -19.10
CA SER A 10 5.25 7.33 -19.47
C SER A 10 6.18 8.43 -18.98
N SER A 11 7.31 8.07 -18.35
CA SER A 11 8.38 9.03 -18.10
C SER A 11 9.35 9.02 -19.29
N ASP A 12 9.56 10.17 -19.91
CA ASP A 12 10.55 10.36 -20.98
C ASP A 12 11.95 10.36 -20.36
N GLY A 13 12.69 9.26 -20.55
CA GLY A 13 14.07 9.12 -20.11
C GLY A 13 14.74 7.90 -20.72
N TYR A 14 16.06 7.86 -20.70
CA TYR A 14 16.92 6.83 -21.34
C TYR A 14 16.64 5.37 -20.91
N ASN A 15 15.84 5.18 -19.85
CA ASN A 15 15.16 3.95 -19.52
C ASN A 15 13.68 4.30 -19.31
N SER A 16 12.86 4.15 -20.34
CA SER A 16 11.44 4.42 -20.27
C SER A 16 10.74 3.44 -19.30
N ILE A 17 10.77 3.77 -18.02
CA ILE A 17 9.96 3.06 -17.02
C ILE A 17 8.54 3.58 -17.20
N THR A 18 7.65 2.72 -17.66
CA THR A 18 6.22 3.03 -17.73
C THR A 18 5.61 2.80 -16.38
N ILE A 19 4.83 3.77 -15.90
CA ILE A 19 4.07 3.69 -14.64
C ILE A 19 2.59 3.61 -15.00
N ASP A 20 1.91 2.65 -14.43
CA ASP A 20 0.45 2.56 -14.47
C ASP A 20 -0.12 3.20 -13.20
N ARG A 21 -1.03 4.15 -13.36
CA ARG A 21 -1.81 4.76 -12.27
C ARG A 21 -3.20 4.16 -12.23
N VAL A 22 -3.56 3.60 -11.09
CA VAL A 22 -4.92 3.14 -10.78
C VAL A 22 -5.54 4.10 -9.78
N GLU A 23 -6.62 4.78 -10.18
CA GLU A 23 -7.37 5.66 -9.29
C GLU A 23 -8.56 4.89 -8.70
N ALA A 24 -8.63 4.86 -7.37
CA ALA A 24 -9.72 4.21 -6.64
C ALA A 24 -10.45 5.23 -5.76
N ILE A 25 -11.74 5.40 -5.99
CA ILE A 25 -12.58 6.36 -5.25
C ILE A 25 -13.28 5.62 -4.10
N PHE A 26 -13.19 6.15 -2.89
CA PHE A 26 -13.96 5.67 -1.75
C PHE A 26 -14.52 6.84 -0.93
N HIS A 27 -15.56 6.55 -0.16
CA HIS A 27 -16.17 7.51 0.76
C HIS A 27 -15.95 7.03 2.19
N ASP A 28 -15.37 7.91 3.01
CA ASP A 28 -15.12 7.66 4.41
C ASP A 28 -16.32 8.01 5.28
N ASN A 29 -16.48 7.30 6.40
CA ASN A 29 -17.57 7.53 7.35
C ASN A 29 -17.18 8.57 8.39
N PRO A 30 -17.89 9.72 8.50
CA PRO A 30 -17.52 10.78 9.44
C PRO A 30 -17.72 10.42 10.92
N SER A 31 -18.35 9.28 11.23
CA SER A 31 -18.80 8.93 12.60
C SER A 31 -17.72 8.24 13.44
N SER A 32 -16.58 7.87 12.85
CA SER A 32 -15.54 7.07 13.52
C SER A 32 -14.16 7.47 13.01
N GLU A 33 -13.15 7.30 13.85
CA GLU A 33 -11.76 7.30 13.40
C GLU A 33 -11.49 5.93 12.78
N ASP A 34 -11.20 5.92 11.48
CA ASP A 34 -11.08 4.71 10.69
C ASP A 34 -9.64 4.47 10.22
N TYR A 35 -9.28 3.18 10.17
CA TYR A 35 -7.97 2.72 9.77
C TYR A 35 -8.10 1.82 8.55
N TYR A 36 -7.21 2.02 7.59
CA TYR A 36 -7.27 1.36 6.30
C TYR A 36 -5.94 0.70 5.94
N SER A 37 -6.04 -0.36 5.15
CA SER A 37 -4.94 -0.92 4.38
C SER A 37 -5.40 -1.09 2.93
N VAL A 38 -4.50 -0.88 1.98
CA VAL A 38 -4.81 -1.03 0.56
C VAL A 38 -3.83 -2.00 -0.10
N LYS A 39 -4.34 -2.78 -1.06
CA LYS A 39 -3.55 -3.62 -1.95
C LYS A 39 -3.97 -3.38 -3.39
N LEU A 40 -3.00 -3.41 -4.28
CA LEU A 40 -3.22 -3.47 -5.71
C LEU A 40 -2.77 -4.84 -6.21
N ARG A 41 -3.63 -5.53 -6.94
CA ARG A 41 -3.33 -6.84 -7.51
C ARG A 41 -3.49 -6.85 -9.02
N LEU A 42 -2.65 -7.63 -9.68
CA LEU A 42 -2.81 -7.99 -11.07
C LEU A 42 -3.47 -9.38 -11.14
N LEU A 43 -4.58 -9.46 -11.85
CA LEU A 43 -5.35 -10.68 -12.02
C LEU A 43 -5.49 -11.02 -13.51
N ASN A 44 -5.09 -12.22 -13.90
CA ASN A 44 -5.42 -12.84 -15.18
C ASN A 44 -5.76 -14.32 -14.97
N ARG A 45 -5.91 -15.09 -16.05
CA ARG A 45 -6.26 -16.52 -15.95
C ARG A 45 -5.20 -17.38 -15.24
N GLU A 46 -3.96 -16.95 -15.25
CA GLU A 46 -2.81 -17.74 -14.76
C GLU A 46 -2.18 -17.12 -13.52
N MET A 47 -2.49 -15.85 -13.22
CA MET A 47 -1.78 -15.08 -12.21
C MET A 47 -2.76 -14.25 -11.35
N ASN A 48 -2.55 -14.33 -10.04
CA ASN A 48 -3.11 -13.39 -9.05
C ASN A 48 -1.94 -12.93 -8.17
N ARG A 49 -1.48 -11.71 -8.39
CA ARG A 49 -0.24 -11.21 -7.80
C ARG A 49 -0.45 -9.84 -7.17
N ASP A 50 0.02 -9.67 -5.92
CA ASP A 50 0.15 -8.37 -5.29
C ASP A 50 1.24 -7.55 -6.00
N LEU A 51 0.95 -6.26 -6.22
CA LEU A 51 1.87 -5.31 -6.86
C LEU A 51 2.43 -4.36 -5.80
N GLY A 52 3.72 -4.04 -5.94
CA GLY A 52 4.33 -2.95 -5.19
C GLY A 52 3.78 -1.61 -5.64
N LEU A 53 3.53 -0.70 -4.69
CA LEU A 53 3.06 0.66 -4.97
C LEU A 53 4.21 1.65 -4.87
N LEU A 54 4.22 2.60 -5.80
CA LEU A 54 5.04 3.80 -5.76
C LEU A 54 4.26 4.85 -4.98
N THR A 55 4.70 5.16 -3.76
CA THR A 55 3.90 5.98 -2.83
C THR A 55 4.14 7.47 -2.94
N ASP A 56 5.08 7.92 -3.75
CA ASP A 56 5.49 9.33 -3.87
C ASP A 56 4.34 10.28 -4.20
N ASN A 57 3.39 9.83 -4.99
CA ASN A 57 2.25 10.62 -5.46
C ASN A 57 0.97 10.42 -4.64
N GLU A 58 1.01 9.59 -3.59
CA GLU A 58 -0.15 9.34 -2.73
C GLU A 58 0.12 9.85 -1.31
N PRO A 59 -0.42 11.03 -0.93
CA PRO A 59 -0.13 11.65 0.36
C PRO A 59 -0.49 10.80 1.58
N LEU A 60 -1.50 9.91 1.46
CA LEU A 60 -1.91 9.04 2.56
C LEU A 60 -0.92 7.90 2.79
N LEU A 61 -0.19 7.49 1.76
CA LEU A 61 0.77 6.39 1.79
C LEU A 61 2.22 6.86 1.86
N ASN A 62 2.48 8.10 1.45
CA ASN A 62 3.82 8.68 1.46
C ASN A 62 4.26 8.95 2.90
N LYS A 63 5.18 8.13 3.38
CA LYS A 63 5.75 8.19 4.74
C LYS A 63 7.25 8.47 4.73
N LYS A 64 7.79 9.03 3.65
CA LYS A 64 9.21 9.40 3.63
C LYS A 64 9.54 10.26 4.84
N SER A 65 10.41 9.78 5.71
CA SER A 65 10.98 10.60 6.75
C SER A 65 12.00 11.54 6.12
N LYS A 66 12.14 12.77 6.63
CA LYS A 66 13.18 13.71 6.14
C LYS A 66 14.59 13.15 6.31
N LEU A 67 14.79 12.16 7.19
CA LEU A 67 16.06 11.47 7.42
C LEU A 67 16.41 10.51 6.27
N ASP A 68 15.44 9.91 5.62
CA ASP A 68 15.67 8.96 4.52
C ASP A 68 16.20 9.68 3.27
N ASP A 69 15.70 10.91 3.02
CA ASP A 69 16.17 11.75 1.91
C ASP A 69 17.64 12.22 2.10
N ASP A 70 18.07 12.49 3.35
CA ASP A 70 19.41 13.01 3.64
C ASP A 70 20.51 11.94 3.52
N PHE A 71 20.18 10.66 3.64
CA PHE A 71 21.14 9.56 3.60
C PHE A 71 21.16 8.78 2.28
N GLY A 72 20.33 9.15 1.30
CA GLY A 72 20.30 8.50 -0.02
C GLY A 72 19.97 7.01 0.04
N MET A 73 19.29 6.57 1.09
CA MET A 73 18.77 5.23 1.18
C MET A 73 17.49 5.17 0.36
N ASP A 74 17.62 4.79 -0.90
CA ASP A 74 16.49 4.40 -1.70
C ASP A 74 15.83 3.21 -1.02
N ASP A 75 14.67 3.44 -0.41
CA ASP A 75 13.79 2.37 0.04
C ASP A 75 13.38 1.57 -1.19
N TYR A 76 14.13 0.51 -1.47
CA TYR A 76 13.64 -0.56 -2.32
C TYR A 76 12.41 -1.12 -1.62
N GLU A 77 11.24 -0.76 -2.12
CA GLU A 77 9.97 -1.27 -1.62
C GLU A 77 9.97 -2.78 -1.71
N TYR A 78 10.22 -3.41 -0.58
CA TYR A 78 10.18 -4.85 -0.47
C TYR A 78 8.73 -5.32 -0.55
N PHE A 79 8.52 -6.32 -1.40
CA PHE A 79 7.34 -7.16 -1.38
C PHE A 79 7.02 -7.58 0.05
N GLY A 80 5.97 -7.01 0.63
CA GLY A 80 5.57 -7.34 1.99
C GLY A 80 5.15 -6.15 2.85
N ASN A 81 5.47 -4.93 2.49
CA ASN A 81 5.01 -3.75 3.21
C ASN A 81 3.49 -3.62 3.13
N ALA A 82 2.86 -3.46 4.28
CA ALA A 82 1.45 -3.13 4.32
C ALA A 82 1.27 -1.63 4.06
N TYR A 83 0.59 -1.28 2.97
CA TYR A 83 0.20 0.10 2.67
C TYR A 83 -0.98 0.48 3.56
N ILE A 84 -0.71 1.23 4.63
CA ILE A 84 -1.67 1.56 5.68
C ILE A 84 -1.79 3.07 5.85
N PHE A 85 -3.01 3.54 6.15
CA PHE A 85 -3.29 4.93 6.47
C PHE A 85 -4.48 5.05 7.44
N ASN A 86 -4.73 6.25 7.93
CA ASN A 86 -5.92 6.59 8.71
C ASN A 86 -6.69 7.74 8.07
N ASP A 87 -7.90 7.96 8.52
CA ASP A 87 -8.82 8.94 7.96
C ASP A 87 -8.61 10.39 8.44
N ARG A 88 -7.67 10.68 9.32
CA ARG A 88 -7.53 12.00 9.99
C ARG A 88 -7.59 13.19 9.06
N THR A 89 -7.09 13.07 7.84
CA THR A 89 -7.10 14.15 6.84
C THR A 89 -8.27 14.10 5.88
N ILE A 90 -8.98 12.97 5.83
CA ILE A 90 -10.05 12.68 4.88
C ILE A 90 -11.37 12.29 5.54
N ASN A 91 -11.47 12.36 6.87
CA ASN A 91 -12.64 11.94 7.64
C ASN A 91 -13.93 12.54 7.08
N GLY A 92 -14.87 11.67 6.73
CA GLY A 92 -16.16 12.00 6.15
C GLY A 92 -16.13 12.51 4.72
N LYS A 93 -14.99 12.40 4.03
CA LYS A 93 -14.85 12.89 2.65
C LYS A 93 -14.84 11.73 1.65
N THR A 94 -15.17 12.08 0.40
CA THR A 94 -14.83 11.24 -0.74
C THR A 94 -13.40 11.50 -1.13
N TYR A 95 -12.60 10.46 -1.23
CA TYR A 95 -11.18 10.54 -1.57
C TYR A 95 -10.84 9.65 -2.77
N THR A 96 -9.92 10.12 -3.58
CA THR A 96 -9.36 9.34 -4.71
C THR A 96 -7.96 8.91 -4.35
N LEU A 97 -7.76 7.61 -4.15
CA LEU A 97 -6.44 7.00 -3.97
C LEU A 97 -5.73 6.91 -5.33
N HIS A 98 -4.48 7.33 -5.38
CA HIS A 98 -3.61 7.21 -6.55
C HIS A 98 -2.60 6.08 -6.31
N LEU A 99 -2.87 4.93 -6.89
CA LEU A 99 -2.06 3.73 -6.74
C LEU A 99 -1.16 3.57 -7.97
N ASP A 100 0.02 4.16 -7.90
CA ASP A 100 1.03 4.05 -8.96
C ASP A 100 1.81 2.73 -8.79
N THR A 101 2.06 2.05 -9.88
CA THR A 101 2.88 0.83 -9.92
C THR A 101 3.70 0.79 -11.20
N TYR A 102 4.82 0.06 -11.17
CA TYR A 102 5.56 -0.19 -12.39
C TYR A 102 4.68 -0.97 -13.38
N SER A 103 4.62 -0.44 -14.62
CA SER A 103 3.86 -1.11 -15.67
C SER A 103 4.51 -2.45 -15.98
N TYR A 104 3.75 -3.50 -15.80
CA TYR A 104 4.17 -4.80 -16.26
C TYR A 104 4.05 -4.83 -17.79
N SER A 105 5.18 -5.00 -18.48
CA SER A 105 5.28 -5.09 -19.94
C SER A 105 4.59 -6.33 -20.55
N TYR A 106 3.67 -6.95 -19.81
CA TYR A 106 2.78 -8.02 -20.29
C TYR A 106 1.84 -7.57 -21.42
N ARG A 107 1.84 -6.27 -21.76
CA ARG A 107 1.15 -5.75 -22.94
C ARG A 107 1.60 -6.35 -24.28
N GLN A 108 2.78 -6.98 -24.33
CA GLN A 108 3.24 -7.69 -25.52
C GLN A 108 2.64 -9.09 -25.69
N SER A 109 2.02 -9.63 -24.65
CA SER A 109 1.29 -10.89 -24.70
C SER A 109 -0.19 -10.55 -24.70
N PHE A 110 -0.95 -11.11 -25.63
CA PHE A 110 -2.40 -10.93 -25.83
C PHE A 110 -3.27 -11.36 -24.64
N TYR A 111 -2.83 -11.13 -23.41
CA TYR A 111 -3.56 -11.54 -22.22
C TYR A 111 -4.39 -10.37 -21.68
N ILE A 112 -5.70 -10.60 -21.61
CA ILE A 112 -6.61 -9.76 -20.87
C ILE A 112 -6.27 -9.88 -19.38
N PHE A 113 -6.00 -8.77 -18.73
CA PHE A 113 -5.76 -8.71 -17.29
C PHE A 113 -6.65 -7.64 -16.64
N SER A 114 -6.79 -7.75 -15.33
CA SER A 114 -7.49 -6.77 -14.51
C SER A 114 -6.58 -6.27 -13.41
N TYR A 115 -6.65 -4.98 -13.14
CA TYR A 115 -6.24 -4.47 -11.84
C TYR A 115 -7.37 -4.65 -10.83
N VAL A 116 -7.04 -5.12 -9.66
CA VAL A 116 -7.95 -5.28 -8.52
C VAL A 116 -7.43 -4.44 -7.37
N VAL A 117 -8.24 -3.51 -6.92
CA VAL A 117 -7.96 -2.73 -5.71
C VAL A 117 -8.75 -3.34 -4.57
N ASP A 118 -8.05 -3.78 -3.54
CA ASP A 118 -8.62 -4.25 -2.29
C ASP A 118 -8.40 -3.18 -1.21
N LEU A 119 -9.47 -2.58 -0.73
CA LEU A 119 -9.46 -1.66 0.41
C LEU A 119 -9.96 -2.40 1.64
N TYR A 120 -9.11 -2.50 2.64
CA TYR A 120 -9.40 -3.09 3.93
C TYR A 120 -9.69 -1.97 4.94
N LYS A 121 -10.86 -1.99 5.56
CA LYS A 121 -11.10 -1.26 6.79
C LYS A 121 -10.69 -2.17 7.93
N VAL A 122 -9.72 -1.76 8.74
CA VAL A 122 -9.07 -2.61 9.74
C VAL A 122 -9.33 -2.10 11.15
N THR A 123 -9.31 -2.99 12.14
CA THR A 123 -9.36 -2.56 13.54
C THR A 123 -8.09 -1.83 13.97
N PRO A 124 -8.15 -0.95 15.00
CA PRO A 124 -6.97 -0.26 15.51
C PRO A 124 -5.82 -1.20 15.89
N GLU A 125 -6.14 -2.40 16.39
CA GLU A 125 -5.16 -3.42 16.78
C GLU A 125 -4.43 -3.95 15.54
N TYR A 126 -5.18 -4.20 14.44
CA TYR A 126 -4.58 -4.67 13.20
C TYR A 126 -3.71 -3.58 12.55
N TYR A 127 -4.17 -2.34 12.56
CA TYR A 127 -3.38 -1.20 12.09
C TYR A 127 -2.05 -1.06 12.85
N ARG A 128 -2.09 -1.13 14.19
CA ARG A 128 -0.87 -1.08 15.03
C ARG A 128 0.07 -2.24 14.73
N PHE A 129 -0.48 -3.44 14.50
CA PHE A 129 0.31 -4.61 14.13
C PHE A 129 1.00 -4.41 12.78
N LEU A 130 0.26 -4.04 11.72
CA LEU A 130 0.82 -3.78 10.40
C LEU A 130 1.88 -2.67 10.44
N LYS A 131 1.57 -1.58 11.18
CA LYS A 131 2.53 -0.50 11.39
C LYS A 131 3.81 -1.00 12.05
N SER A 132 3.71 -1.81 13.10
CA SER A 132 4.89 -2.34 13.81
C SER A 132 5.73 -3.27 12.94
N ILE A 133 5.12 -4.00 12.00
CA ILE A 133 5.85 -4.80 11.00
C ILE A 133 6.60 -3.88 10.03
N ASN A 134 5.93 -2.86 9.49
CA ASN A 134 6.59 -1.90 8.60
C ASN A 134 7.76 -1.21 9.30
N ASP A 135 7.55 -0.74 10.55
CA ASP A 135 8.59 -0.08 11.36
C ASP A 135 9.77 -1.04 11.64
N ALA A 136 9.51 -2.33 11.87
CA ALA A 136 10.56 -3.33 12.08
C ALA A 136 11.34 -3.62 10.79
N GLN A 137 10.66 -3.71 9.66
CA GLN A 137 11.28 -3.94 8.34
C GLN A 137 12.13 -2.74 7.88
N SER A 138 11.70 -1.51 8.20
CA SER A 138 12.44 -0.28 7.86
C SER A 138 13.65 -0.06 8.78
N ASN A 139 13.80 -0.82 9.87
CA ASN A 139 14.88 -0.64 10.82
C ASN A 139 16.11 -1.50 10.48
N SER A 140 16.69 -1.27 9.29
CA SER A 140 17.89 -1.98 8.82
C SER A 140 19.13 -1.77 9.72
N TRP A 141 19.20 -0.70 10.50
CA TRP A 141 20.27 -0.43 11.45
C TRP A 141 20.23 -1.36 12.68
N ALA A 142 19.05 -1.90 13.01
CA ALA A 142 18.95 -2.91 14.06
C ALA A 142 19.59 -4.24 13.65
N ASP A 143 19.52 -4.60 12.36
CA ASP A 143 20.10 -5.83 11.83
C ASP A 143 21.63 -5.84 11.91
N VAL A 144 22.24 -4.66 11.86
CA VAL A 144 23.70 -4.49 12.02
C VAL A 144 24.10 -4.09 13.45
N GLY A 145 23.17 -4.10 14.40
CA GLY A 145 23.42 -3.84 15.83
C GLY A 145 23.64 -2.38 16.20
N LEU A 146 23.33 -1.44 15.31
CA LEU A 146 23.52 0.00 15.55
C LEU A 146 22.31 0.69 16.18
N MET A 147 21.15 0.05 16.15
CA MET A 147 19.90 0.52 16.78
C MET A 147 19.19 -0.61 17.52
N GLN A 148 18.26 -0.22 18.40
CA GLN A 148 17.43 -1.18 19.12
C GLN A 148 16.43 -1.82 18.17
N VAL A 149 16.23 -3.15 18.30
CA VAL A 149 15.20 -3.90 17.57
C VAL A 149 13.81 -3.33 17.88
N THR A 150 13.05 -3.01 16.85
CA THR A 150 11.65 -2.56 16.98
C THR A 150 10.76 -3.78 17.24
N PRO A 151 10.11 -3.91 18.42
CA PRO A 151 9.25 -5.05 18.69
C PRO A 151 7.95 -4.94 17.85
N THR A 152 7.48 -6.08 17.34
CA THR A 152 6.16 -6.15 16.71
C THR A 152 5.05 -6.05 17.75
N TYR A 153 3.96 -5.37 17.39
CA TYR A 153 2.80 -5.21 18.28
C TYR A 153 2.13 -6.56 18.56
N SER A 154 1.77 -6.78 19.83
CA SER A 154 0.99 -7.93 20.26
C SER A 154 -0.11 -7.47 21.23
N ASN A 155 -1.33 -8.02 21.10
CA ASN A 155 -2.40 -7.85 22.06
C ASN A 155 -2.79 -9.15 22.78
N VAL A 156 -1.98 -10.21 22.61
CA VAL A 156 -2.17 -11.50 23.26
C VAL A 156 -1.42 -11.51 24.59
N LYS A 157 -2.14 -11.72 25.71
CA LYS A 157 -1.54 -11.83 27.02
C LYS A 157 -0.82 -13.17 27.19
N GLY A 158 0.46 -13.13 27.56
CA GLY A 158 1.27 -14.33 27.77
C GLY A 158 1.72 -15.06 26.50
N GLY A 159 1.62 -14.38 25.34
CA GLY A 159 2.02 -14.92 24.05
C GLY A 159 2.36 -13.83 23.05
N PHE A 160 2.67 -14.21 21.81
CA PHE A 160 2.90 -13.32 20.69
C PHE A 160 1.78 -13.42 19.66
N GLY A 161 1.44 -12.30 19.02
CA GLY A 161 0.46 -12.25 17.94
C GLY A 161 -0.60 -11.17 18.14
N VAL A 162 -1.52 -11.10 17.19
CA VAL A 162 -2.62 -10.15 17.22
C VAL A 162 -3.95 -10.84 16.98
N VAL A 163 -4.94 -10.49 17.82
CA VAL A 163 -6.35 -10.79 17.56
C VAL A 163 -6.98 -9.50 17.05
N ALA A 164 -7.43 -9.51 15.81
CA ALA A 164 -7.90 -8.34 15.09
C ALA A 164 -8.93 -8.71 14.03
N GLY A 165 -9.60 -7.70 13.47
CA GLY A 165 -10.58 -7.89 12.41
C GLY A 165 -10.40 -6.90 11.26
N TYR A 166 -11.00 -7.22 10.12
CA TYR A 166 -11.08 -6.32 8.98
C TYR A 166 -12.35 -6.59 8.17
N ASN A 167 -12.76 -5.56 7.43
CA ASN A 167 -13.69 -5.68 6.32
C ASN A 167 -12.96 -5.35 5.01
N ILE A 168 -13.30 -6.04 3.94
CA ILE A 168 -12.71 -5.82 2.63
C ILE A 168 -13.76 -5.36 1.63
N SER A 169 -13.40 -4.35 0.84
CA SER A 169 -14.10 -3.96 -0.37
C SER A 169 -13.15 -4.08 -1.54
N SER A 170 -13.58 -4.79 -2.59
CA SER A 170 -12.75 -5.02 -3.77
C SER A 170 -13.45 -4.47 -5.01
N VAL A 171 -12.67 -3.86 -5.88
CA VAL A 171 -13.12 -3.42 -7.20
C VAL A 171 -12.10 -3.81 -8.25
N SER A 172 -12.57 -4.24 -9.40
CA SER A 172 -11.71 -4.65 -10.51
C SER A 172 -12.09 -3.93 -11.78
N LYS A 173 -11.08 -3.69 -12.63
CA LYS A 173 -11.28 -3.18 -13.98
C LYS A 173 -10.43 -3.97 -14.96
N PHE A 174 -11.06 -4.39 -16.04
CA PHE A 174 -10.42 -5.08 -17.17
C PHE A 174 -9.77 -4.07 -18.11
N PHE A 175 -8.61 -4.49 -18.69
CA PHE A 175 -7.85 -3.73 -19.67
C PHE A 175 -7.44 -4.63 -20.84
#